data_f978fa72453337b42dd4f7be0ed22ca4
#
_entry.id   f978fa72453337b42dd4f7be0ed22ca4
#
_cell.length_a   1.000
_cell.length_b   1.000
_cell.length_c   1.000
_cell.angle_alpha   90.00
_cell.angle_beta   90.00
_cell.angle_gamma   90.00
#
_symmetry.space_group_name_H-M   'P 1'
#
loop_
_entity.id
_entity.type
_entity.pdbx_description
1 polymer ?
#
loop_
_entity_poly.entity_id
_entity_poly.type
_entity_poly.pdbx_seq_one_letter_code
_entity_poly.pdbx_strand_id
1 'polypeptide(L)'
;MKPLKQLFLLLLLCLCLAGNLLGCTTTPPDTLTNDPQAELVSLLRELSLYGLPEDFSSEGLTPLEIVAALEDPYAAYFTAEEFQSYESDLQGNFVGIGVSIVSIAHPTYGEVIQVLVSFDGSPAKGAGITAGDILTHVDGVSIDEIGYDATTKRLLGEAGTPVTITFVRQGETHTVTLNRAACVKQTVFHHVFTSESGTPLGYVRITDFDAVTTHQFITAIESLKEAQVAGVVFDLRYNGGGYLRTVCEMLAYILPDGVLSTIDYHTNKYADYPIFSQNGALYMGSSVFTGDSLGNPILASHSLDLPMAVLTNGSTASAAELFTAALRDYGAKGTIPPVSIFGETTFGKGCMQSTYRLSDGGYVKLTIALYNPPTGANYDGIGITPTTTVTGSPTFVDLYLSPLGEDPVRDAALSWLTATPS
;
A
#
# COMPACT_ATOMS: atom_id res chain seq x y z
N MET A 1 49.53 -1.62 6.54
CA MET A 1 48.33 -1.60 7.40
C MET A 1 47.42 -0.35 7.15
N LYS A 2 47.39 0.22 5.95
CA LYS A 2 46.53 1.37 5.60
C LYS A 2 45.42 1.09 4.61
N PRO A 3 45.30 -0.02 3.85
CA PRO A 3 44.16 -0.19 2.91
C PRO A 3 42.90 -0.76 3.55
N LEU A 4 42.98 -1.40 4.73
CA LEU A 4 41.79 -2.04 5.33
C LEU A 4 40.82 -1.03 5.99
N LYS A 5 41.34 0.11 6.47
CA LYS A 5 40.50 1.18 7.07
C LYS A 5 39.71 1.99 6.01
N GLN A 6 40.27 2.14 4.81
CA GLN A 6 39.57 2.83 3.71
C GLN A 6 38.47 1.95 3.08
N LEU A 7 38.67 0.63 3.07
CA LEU A 7 37.65 -0.30 2.58
C LEU A 7 36.46 -0.38 3.56
N PHE A 8 36.72 -0.31 4.87
CA PHE A 8 35.66 -0.27 5.89
C PHE A 8 34.86 1.05 5.87
N LEU A 9 35.52 2.16 5.56
CA LEU A 9 34.85 3.47 5.45
C LEU A 9 34.00 3.56 4.17
N LEU A 10 34.43 2.95 3.07
CA LEU A 10 33.64 2.87 1.84
C LEU A 10 32.45 1.89 1.98
N LEU A 11 32.59 0.78 2.72
CA LEU A 11 31.47 -0.10 3.02
C LEU A 11 30.44 0.56 3.96
N LEU A 12 30.87 1.38 4.92
CA LEU A 12 29.95 2.16 5.77
C LEU A 12 29.24 3.27 4.96
N LEU A 13 29.92 3.88 3.98
CA LEU A 13 29.31 4.89 3.11
C LEU A 13 28.28 4.27 2.15
N CYS A 14 28.52 3.04 1.64
CA CYS A 14 27.57 2.32 0.81
C CYS A 14 26.34 1.84 1.61
N LEU A 15 26.50 1.48 2.89
CA LEU A 15 25.36 1.13 3.76
C LEU A 15 24.51 2.35 4.15
N CYS A 16 25.10 3.55 4.23
CA CYS A 16 24.36 4.80 4.46
C CYS A 16 23.60 5.28 3.21
N LEU A 17 24.03 4.88 2.00
CA LEU A 17 23.32 5.22 0.74
C LEU A 17 22.16 4.27 0.42
N ALA A 18 22.17 3.04 0.93
CA ALA A 18 21.06 2.10 0.79
C ALA A 18 19.87 2.41 1.71
N GLY A 19 20.10 3.09 2.84
CA GLY A 19 19.04 3.48 3.79
C GLY A 19 18.16 4.65 3.34
N ASN A 20 18.52 5.37 2.30
CA ASN A 20 17.75 6.53 1.79
C ASN A 20 16.79 6.20 0.65
N LEU A 21 16.58 4.92 0.30
CA LEU A 21 15.75 4.51 -0.82
C LEU A 21 14.33 4.06 -0.42
N LEU A 22 14.04 3.93 0.88
CA LEU A 22 12.81 3.32 1.38
C LEU A 22 12.26 4.20 2.52
N GLY A 23 11.15 4.87 2.26
CA GLY A 23 10.40 5.71 3.19
C GLY A 23 11.30 6.70 3.96
N CYS A 24 11.15 7.99 3.76
CA CYS A 24 12.00 9.03 4.39
C CYS A 24 12.25 8.78 5.90
N THR A 25 13.28 8.02 6.25
CA THR A 25 13.89 8.14 7.56
C THR A 25 14.84 9.35 7.47
N THR A 26 14.30 10.55 7.65
CA THR A 26 15.12 11.75 7.79
C THR A 26 15.85 11.66 9.13
N THR A 27 17.17 11.88 9.12
CA THR A 27 17.89 12.13 10.37
C THR A 27 17.22 13.30 11.08
N PRO A 28 16.93 13.19 12.40
CA PRO A 28 16.39 14.31 13.16
C PRO A 28 17.30 15.54 13.03
N PRO A 29 16.76 16.74 13.10
CA PRO A 29 17.58 17.94 13.19
C PRO A 29 18.54 17.83 14.39
N ASP A 30 19.72 18.44 14.29
CA ASP A 30 20.81 18.45 15.29
C ASP A 30 20.41 19.08 16.66
N THR A 31 19.32 18.63 17.25
CA THR A 31 18.94 18.97 18.62
C THR A 31 19.32 17.81 19.52
N LEU A 32 20.63 17.72 19.83
CA LEU A 32 21.17 16.78 20.82
C LEU A 32 20.68 17.18 22.23
N THR A 33 19.46 16.82 22.57
CA THR A 33 19.03 16.72 23.96
C THR A 33 19.26 15.27 24.39
N ASN A 34 19.94 15.05 25.53
CA ASN A 34 20.10 13.73 26.13
C ASN A 34 18.77 13.22 26.76
N ASP A 35 17.66 13.88 26.48
CA ASP A 35 16.33 13.56 26.98
C ASP A 35 15.44 13.17 25.80
N PRO A 36 15.09 11.87 25.65
CA PRO A 36 14.24 11.38 24.56
C PRO A 36 12.84 12.02 24.53
N GLN A 37 12.32 12.39 25.69
CA GLN A 37 11.00 13.08 25.73
C GLN A 37 11.09 14.50 25.19
N ALA A 38 12.15 15.25 25.55
CA ALA A 38 12.40 16.58 25.01
C ALA A 38 12.65 16.54 23.49
N GLU A 39 13.36 15.54 23.00
CA GLU A 39 13.56 15.28 21.57
C GLU A 39 12.22 15.05 20.88
N LEU A 40 11.38 14.15 21.40
CA LEU A 40 10.06 13.85 20.84
C LEU A 40 9.22 15.11 20.77
N VAL A 41 9.07 15.85 21.86
CA VAL A 41 8.27 17.09 21.91
C VAL A 41 8.78 18.12 20.91
N SER A 42 10.12 18.25 20.76
CA SER A 42 10.73 19.15 19.77
C SER A 42 10.36 18.77 18.35
N LEU A 43 10.45 17.47 18.00
CA LEU A 43 10.05 16.96 16.70
C LEU A 43 8.56 17.21 16.41
N LEU A 44 7.69 16.95 17.40
CA LEU A 44 6.24 17.17 17.25
C LEU A 44 5.93 18.64 16.97
N ARG A 45 6.56 19.57 17.70
CA ARG A 45 6.34 21.01 17.51
C ARG A 45 6.90 21.53 16.19
N GLU A 46 7.99 20.95 15.72
CA GLU A 46 8.70 21.44 14.54
C GLU A 46 8.15 20.87 13.23
N LEU A 47 7.70 19.62 13.24
CA LEU A 47 7.39 18.86 12.03
C LEU A 47 5.93 18.49 11.85
N SER A 48 5.15 18.37 12.95
CA SER A 48 3.77 17.94 12.83
C SER A 48 2.89 19.02 12.22
N LEU A 49 2.05 18.61 11.29
CA LEU A 49 0.99 19.43 10.69
C LEU A 49 -0.03 19.93 11.74
N TYR A 50 -0.30 19.12 12.75
CA TYR A 50 -1.32 19.40 13.77
C TYR A 50 -0.77 20.20 14.97
N GLY A 51 0.52 20.07 15.25
CA GLY A 51 1.18 20.76 16.38
C GLY A 51 0.72 20.27 17.76
N LEU A 52 1.47 20.66 18.78
CA LEU A 52 1.08 20.46 20.19
C LEU A 52 0.48 21.75 20.76
N PRO A 53 -0.43 21.68 21.74
CA PRO A 53 -0.89 22.85 22.47
C PRO A 53 0.30 23.69 23.00
N GLU A 54 0.15 25.03 23.04
CA GLU A 54 1.21 25.95 23.49
C GLU A 54 1.65 25.67 24.93
N ASP A 55 0.70 25.30 25.80
CA ASP A 55 0.88 25.01 27.21
C ASP A 55 1.15 23.52 27.50
N PHE A 56 1.38 22.71 26.46
CA PHE A 56 1.60 21.26 26.62
C PHE A 56 2.87 20.97 27.43
N SER A 57 2.73 20.14 28.49
CA SER A 57 3.80 19.58 29.29
C SER A 57 3.89 18.08 29.10
N SER A 58 5.09 17.59 28.87
CA SER A 58 5.35 16.13 28.75
C SER A 58 5.73 15.47 30.07
N GLU A 59 5.76 16.22 31.19
CA GLU A 59 6.19 15.69 32.49
C GLU A 59 5.31 14.52 32.95
N GLY A 60 5.94 13.38 33.19
CA GLY A 60 5.28 12.14 33.64
C GLY A 60 4.52 11.37 32.57
N LEU A 61 4.54 11.82 31.30
CA LEU A 61 3.87 11.12 30.19
C LEU A 61 4.79 10.13 29.51
N THR A 62 4.23 9.04 29.02
CA THR A 62 4.90 8.10 28.11
C THR A 62 4.97 8.68 26.69
N PRO A 63 5.91 8.18 25.81
CA PRO A 63 5.95 8.62 24.41
C PRO A 63 4.60 8.44 23.68
N LEU A 64 3.88 7.37 23.96
CA LEU A 64 2.56 7.12 23.39
C LEU A 64 1.54 8.21 23.79
N GLU A 65 1.51 8.62 25.06
CA GLU A 65 0.63 9.68 25.56
C GLU A 65 1.01 11.04 25.00
N ILE A 66 2.31 11.31 24.81
CA ILE A 66 2.80 12.54 24.18
C ILE A 66 2.33 12.62 22.72
N VAL A 67 2.45 11.53 21.95
CA VAL A 67 1.99 11.49 20.56
C VAL A 67 0.46 11.62 20.46
N ALA A 68 -0.27 11.00 21.39
CA ALA A 68 -1.73 11.10 21.44
C ALA A 68 -2.24 12.54 21.67
N ALA A 69 -1.42 13.42 22.27
CA ALA A 69 -1.77 14.81 22.49
C ALA A 69 -1.77 15.68 21.23
N LEU A 70 -1.27 15.16 20.08
CA LEU A 70 -1.31 15.88 18.79
C LEU A 70 -2.71 16.00 18.18
N GLU A 71 -3.66 15.17 18.59
CA GLU A 71 -4.94 14.99 17.90
C GLU A 71 -4.78 14.62 16.40
N ASP A 72 -3.63 14.07 16.03
CA ASP A 72 -3.35 13.54 14.70
C ASP A 72 -3.80 12.07 14.64
N PRO A 73 -4.86 11.73 13.89
CA PRO A 73 -5.39 10.37 13.85
C PRO A 73 -4.43 9.38 13.16
N TYR A 74 -3.36 9.87 12.55
CA TYR A 74 -2.38 9.06 11.81
C TYR A 74 -1.02 8.98 12.50
N ALA A 75 -0.80 9.79 13.55
CA ALA A 75 0.42 9.73 14.34
C ALA A 75 0.49 8.42 15.13
N ALA A 76 1.70 7.92 15.29
CA ALA A 76 1.95 6.72 16.09
C ALA A 76 3.36 6.73 16.66
N TYR A 77 3.53 6.18 17.86
CA TYR A 77 4.82 5.80 18.40
C TYR A 77 5.01 4.30 18.26
N PHE A 78 6.21 3.88 17.88
CA PHE A 78 6.60 2.49 17.75
C PHE A 78 7.85 2.21 18.56
N THR A 79 7.92 1.07 19.21
CA THR A 79 9.18 0.46 19.60
C THR A 79 9.98 0.05 18.34
N ALA A 80 11.26 -0.23 18.49
CA ALA A 80 12.08 -0.70 17.36
C ALA A 80 11.54 -1.99 16.72
N GLU A 81 10.99 -2.92 17.53
CA GLU A 81 10.40 -4.18 17.04
C GLU A 81 9.10 -3.94 16.28
N GLU A 82 8.20 -3.11 16.82
CA GLU A 82 6.94 -2.76 16.15
C GLU A 82 7.18 -2.02 14.83
N PHE A 83 8.17 -1.10 14.81
CA PHE A 83 8.52 -0.40 13.58
C PHE A 83 9.10 -1.34 12.52
N GLN A 84 9.96 -2.29 12.91
CA GLN A 84 10.50 -3.29 12.00
C GLN A 84 9.39 -4.16 11.39
N SER A 85 8.38 -4.53 12.18
CA SER A 85 7.22 -5.26 11.68
C SER A 85 6.41 -4.41 10.69
N TYR A 86 6.10 -3.17 11.06
CA TYR A 86 5.38 -2.22 10.22
C TYR A 86 6.09 -1.96 8.86
N GLU A 87 7.42 -1.77 8.90
CA GLU A 87 8.22 -1.55 7.70
C GLU A 87 8.26 -2.82 6.83
N SER A 88 8.41 -4.01 7.44
CA SER A 88 8.39 -5.29 6.73
C SER A 88 7.08 -5.51 5.98
N ASP A 89 5.96 -5.17 6.59
CA ASP A 89 4.64 -5.29 5.95
C ASP A 89 4.53 -4.41 4.70
N LEU A 90 5.04 -3.17 4.76
CA LEU A 90 5.07 -2.26 3.61
C LEU A 90 6.07 -2.66 2.52
N GLN A 91 7.14 -3.38 2.87
CA GLN A 91 8.07 -3.94 1.88
C GLN A 91 7.41 -5.02 1.02
N GLY A 92 6.41 -5.72 1.53
CA GLY A 92 5.72 -6.81 0.85
C GLY A 92 6.58 -8.06 0.63
N ASN A 93 7.75 -8.16 1.28
CA ASN A 93 8.64 -9.32 1.27
C ASN A 93 8.77 -9.87 2.68
N PHE A 94 8.55 -11.15 2.87
CA PHE A 94 8.62 -11.78 4.18
C PHE A 94 9.03 -13.26 4.07
N VAL A 95 9.34 -13.88 5.20
CA VAL A 95 9.61 -15.32 5.26
C VAL A 95 8.50 -16.02 6.01
N GLY A 96 7.82 -16.96 5.33
CA GLY A 96 6.67 -17.65 5.91
C GLY A 96 6.09 -18.68 4.94
N ILE A 97 4.78 -18.95 5.08
CA ILE A 97 4.07 -19.88 4.19
C ILE A 97 3.45 -19.20 2.96
N GLY A 98 3.30 -17.88 2.95
CA GLY A 98 2.81 -17.10 1.82
C GLY A 98 1.30 -17.13 1.63
N VAL A 99 0.56 -16.73 2.66
CA VAL A 99 -0.90 -16.55 2.62
C VAL A 99 -1.28 -15.17 3.16
N SER A 100 -2.38 -14.63 2.66
CA SER A 100 -3.15 -13.58 3.34
C SER A 100 -4.31 -14.23 4.08
N ILE A 101 -4.54 -13.83 5.33
CA ILE A 101 -5.57 -14.37 6.21
C ILE A 101 -6.41 -13.26 6.81
N VAL A 102 -7.61 -13.59 7.22
CA VAL A 102 -8.54 -12.65 7.87
C VAL A 102 -9.28 -13.36 9.02
N SER A 103 -9.56 -12.64 10.10
CA SER A 103 -10.49 -13.10 11.13
C SER A 103 -11.90 -12.67 10.76
N ILE A 104 -12.82 -13.61 10.70
CA ILE A 104 -14.23 -13.38 10.34
C ILE A 104 -15.18 -14.18 11.22
N ALA A 105 -16.40 -13.69 11.38
CA ALA A 105 -17.51 -14.44 11.93
C ALA A 105 -18.08 -15.37 10.85
N HIS A 106 -17.77 -16.66 10.92
CA HIS A 106 -18.26 -17.66 9.98
C HIS A 106 -19.61 -18.24 10.44
N PRO A 107 -20.63 -18.36 9.56
CA PRO A 107 -21.98 -18.80 9.97
C PRO A 107 -22.04 -20.16 10.67
N THR A 108 -21.12 -21.07 10.32
CA THR A 108 -21.12 -22.46 10.84
C THR A 108 -20.12 -22.66 11.98
N TYR A 109 -18.99 -21.93 11.96
CA TYR A 109 -17.84 -22.22 12.84
C TYR A 109 -17.55 -21.13 13.88
N GLY A 110 -18.33 -20.02 13.90
CA GLY A 110 -18.07 -18.88 14.78
C GLY A 110 -16.90 -18.00 14.28
N GLU A 111 -16.14 -17.42 15.19
CA GLU A 111 -14.93 -16.67 14.82
C GLU A 111 -13.88 -17.62 14.24
N VAL A 112 -13.41 -17.36 13.04
CA VAL A 112 -12.43 -18.19 12.34
C VAL A 112 -11.35 -17.35 11.67
N ILE A 113 -10.19 -17.96 11.44
CA ILE A 113 -9.15 -17.41 10.58
C ILE A 113 -9.25 -18.07 9.21
N GLN A 114 -9.60 -17.29 8.20
CA GLN A 114 -9.80 -17.77 6.82
C GLN A 114 -8.70 -17.29 5.89
N VAL A 115 -8.28 -18.16 4.98
CA VAL A 115 -7.35 -17.80 3.91
C VAL A 115 -8.09 -17.00 2.84
N LEU A 116 -7.59 -15.80 2.55
CA LEU A 116 -8.06 -14.95 1.45
C LEU A 116 -7.36 -15.30 0.13
N VAL A 117 -6.04 -15.50 0.20
CA VAL A 117 -5.23 -15.86 -0.97
C VAL A 117 -3.95 -16.58 -0.52
N SER A 118 -3.52 -17.56 -1.32
CA SER A 118 -2.16 -18.11 -1.27
C SER A 118 -1.36 -17.51 -2.42
N PHE A 119 -0.25 -16.85 -2.09
CA PHE A 119 0.55 -16.09 -3.05
C PHE A 119 1.23 -17.00 -4.07
N ASP A 120 1.40 -16.53 -5.28
CA ASP A 120 2.03 -17.29 -6.35
C ASP A 120 3.48 -17.65 -5.99
N GLY A 121 3.87 -18.90 -6.27
CA GLY A 121 5.20 -19.42 -5.91
C GLY A 121 5.41 -19.69 -4.43
N SER A 122 4.43 -19.46 -3.56
CA SER A 122 4.56 -19.68 -2.11
C SER A 122 4.45 -21.15 -1.71
N PRO A 123 5.01 -21.53 -0.52
CA PRO A 123 4.83 -22.88 0.04
C PRO A 123 3.36 -23.28 0.20
N ALA A 124 2.51 -22.36 0.66
CA ALA A 124 1.08 -22.63 0.83
C ALA A 124 0.38 -22.94 -0.50
N LYS A 125 0.67 -22.16 -1.56
CA LYS A 125 0.16 -22.40 -2.90
C LYS A 125 0.60 -23.78 -3.42
N GLY A 126 1.90 -24.11 -3.24
CA GLY A 126 2.46 -25.39 -3.63
C GLY A 126 1.88 -26.58 -2.86
N ALA A 127 1.47 -26.38 -1.61
CA ALA A 127 0.79 -27.39 -0.77
C ALA A 127 -0.72 -27.47 -1.03
N GLY A 128 -1.27 -26.65 -1.92
CA GLY A 128 -2.68 -26.65 -2.28
C GLY A 128 -3.59 -25.95 -1.27
N ILE A 129 -3.07 -25.08 -0.39
CA ILE A 129 -3.88 -24.18 0.45
C ILE A 129 -4.46 -23.12 -0.48
N THR A 130 -5.76 -22.84 -0.38
CA THR A 130 -6.50 -21.94 -1.28
C THR A 130 -7.39 -20.97 -0.52
N ALA A 131 -7.88 -19.96 -1.23
CA ALA A 131 -8.92 -19.06 -0.71
C ALA A 131 -10.13 -19.86 -0.19
N GLY A 132 -10.65 -19.44 0.95
CA GLY A 132 -11.78 -20.09 1.62
C GLY A 132 -11.40 -21.16 2.64
N ASP A 133 -10.16 -21.63 2.69
CA ASP A 133 -9.70 -22.56 3.72
C ASP A 133 -9.77 -21.90 5.10
N ILE A 134 -10.32 -22.63 6.08
CA ILE A 134 -10.42 -22.17 7.47
C ILE A 134 -9.29 -22.82 8.26
N LEU A 135 -8.34 -22.02 8.72
CA LEU A 135 -7.23 -22.50 9.54
C LEU A 135 -7.75 -22.88 10.93
N THR A 136 -7.30 -24.00 11.47
CA THR A 136 -7.71 -24.48 12.79
C THR A 136 -6.54 -24.72 13.75
N HIS A 137 -5.39 -25.19 13.24
CA HIS A 137 -4.19 -25.41 14.07
C HIS A 137 -2.92 -25.03 13.31
N VAL A 138 -1.92 -24.52 14.06
CA VAL A 138 -0.54 -24.33 13.60
C VAL A 138 0.37 -25.10 14.56
N ASP A 139 1.17 -26.04 14.02
CA ASP A 139 2.04 -26.95 14.78
C ASP A 139 1.31 -27.69 15.93
N GLY A 140 0.06 -28.12 15.67
CA GLY A 140 -0.79 -28.80 16.61
C GLY A 140 -1.42 -27.91 17.70
N VAL A 141 -1.15 -26.60 17.71
CA VAL A 141 -1.77 -25.65 18.63
C VAL A 141 -3.04 -25.07 18.00
N SER A 142 -4.14 -25.11 18.76
CA SER A 142 -5.43 -24.55 18.29
C SER A 142 -5.35 -23.04 18.08
N ILE A 143 -5.87 -22.57 16.96
CA ILE A 143 -5.95 -21.15 16.62
C ILE A 143 -6.92 -20.41 17.55
N ASP A 144 -7.99 -21.07 17.99
CA ASP A 144 -8.95 -20.51 18.95
C ASP A 144 -8.30 -20.20 20.32
N GLU A 145 -7.22 -20.93 20.69
CA GLU A 145 -6.50 -20.71 21.94
C GLU A 145 -5.51 -19.54 21.83
N ILE A 146 -4.90 -19.33 20.66
CA ILE A 146 -3.81 -18.36 20.49
C ILE A 146 -4.23 -17.05 19.81
N GLY A 147 -5.32 -17.05 19.05
CA GLY A 147 -5.86 -15.89 18.33
C GLY A 147 -5.08 -15.52 17.07
N TYR A 148 -5.52 -14.42 16.43
CA TYR A 148 -5.04 -13.98 15.12
C TYR A 148 -3.54 -13.63 15.11
N ASP A 149 -3.10 -12.78 16.05
CA ASP A 149 -1.72 -12.27 16.06
C ASP A 149 -0.68 -13.37 16.30
N ALA A 150 -0.97 -14.27 17.25
CA ALA A 150 -0.07 -15.38 17.52
C ALA A 150 -0.08 -16.41 16.38
N THR A 151 -1.21 -16.57 15.69
CA THR A 151 -1.29 -17.39 14.48
C THR A 151 -0.40 -16.80 13.38
N THR A 152 -0.53 -15.51 13.08
CA THR A 152 0.29 -14.82 12.08
C THR A 152 1.78 -14.98 12.39
N LYS A 153 2.20 -14.74 13.64
CA LYS A 153 3.59 -14.92 14.08
C LYS A 153 4.11 -16.34 13.87
N ARG A 154 3.26 -17.37 14.04
CA ARG A 154 3.65 -18.79 13.85
C ARG A 154 3.72 -19.18 12.37
N LEU A 155 2.94 -18.53 11.50
CA LEU A 155 3.01 -18.76 10.04
C LEU A 155 4.28 -18.17 9.45
N LEU A 156 4.83 -17.11 10.03
CA LEU A 156 6.14 -16.53 9.74
C LEU A 156 7.25 -17.35 10.41
N GLY A 157 8.52 -17.11 10.05
CA GLY A 157 9.69 -17.72 10.70
C GLY A 157 10.88 -17.83 9.75
N GLU A 158 11.92 -18.56 10.14
CA GLU A 158 13.14 -18.73 9.35
C GLU A 158 12.92 -19.61 8.11
N ALA A 159 13.55 -19.23 6.99
CA ALA A 159 13.46 -19.99 5.74
C ALA A 159 13.99 -21.43 5.94
N GLY A 160 13.30 -22.40 5.34
CA GLY A 160 13.62 -23.82 5.43
C GLY A 160 13.08 -24.50 6.70
N THR A 161 12.56 -23.76 7.69
CA THR A 161 11.97 -24.39 8.88
C THR A 161 10.59 -24.95 8.57
N PRO A 162 10.25 -26.16 9.09
CA PRO A 162 8.93 -26.76 8.88
C PRO A 162 7.85 -26.07 9.70
N VAL A 163 6.62 -26.08 9.19
CA VAL A 163 5.39 -25.74 9.91
C VAL A 163 4.26 -26.65 9.46
N THR A 164 3.46 -27.12 10.41
CA THR A 164 2.30 -27.98 10.13
C THR A 164 1.02 -27.18 10.28
N ILE A 165 0.23 -27.11 9.21
CA ILE A 165 -1.04 -26.39 9.14
C ILE A 165 -2.18 -27.39 9.07
N THR A 166 -3.16 -27.24 9.96
CA THR A 166 -4.45 -27.95 9.86
C THR A 166 -5.53 -26.94 9.48
N PHE A 167 -6.33 -27.26 8.49
CA PHE A 167 -7.41 -26.41 7.97
C PHE A 167 -8.64 -27.24 7.61
N VAL A 168 -9.79 -26.59 7.56
CA VAL A 168 -11.06 -27.17 7.10
C VAL A 168 -11.41 -26.58 5.74
N ARG A 169 -11.75 -27.46 4.79
CA ARG A 169 -12.26 -27.14 3.46
C ARG A 169 -13.51 -27.95 3.19
N GLN A 170 -14.65 -27.31 2.93
CA GLN A 170 -15.94 -27.96 2.64
C GLN A 170 -16.35 -29.01 3.72
N GLY A 171 -16.02 -28.75 4.99
CA GLY A 171 -16.32 -29.63 6.11
C GLY A 171 -15.28 -30.77 6.35
N GLU A 172 -14.32 -30.94 5.47
CA GLU A 172 -13.24 -31.93 5.61
C GLU A 172 -11.99 -31.31 6.22
N THR A 173 -11.36 -32.03 7.14
CA THR A 173 -10.11 -31.61 7.79
C THR A 173 -8.91 -32.09 6.98
N HIS A 174 -8.01 -31.15 6.68
CA HIS A 174 -6.75 -31.39 5.99
C HIS A 174 -5.57 -30.99 6.87
N THR A 175 -4.47 -31.73 6.79
CA THR A 175 -3.22 -31.37 7.48
C THR A 175 -2.05 -31.48 6.49
N VAL A 176 -1.24 -30.43 6.42
CA VAL A 176 -0.08 -30.38 5.55
C VAL A 176 1.12 -29.85 6.35
N THR A 177 2.30 -30.41 6.09
CA THR A 177 3.57 -29.86 6.60
C THR A 177 4.33 -29.27 5.42
N LEU A 178 4.76 -28.01 5.56
CA LEU A 178 5.48 -27.27 4.52
C LEU A 178 6.65 -26.50 5.15
N ASN A 179 7.65 -26.20 4.35
CA ASN A 179 8.79 -25.41 4.80
C ASN A 179 8.55 -23.94 4.49
N ARG A 180 8.81 -23.07 5.46
CA ARG A 180 8.77 -21.61 5.25
C ARG A 180 9.80 -21.20 4.20
N ALA A 181 9.44 -20.23 3.39
CA ALA A 181 10.32 -19.69 2.35
C ALA A 181 10.15 -18.17 2.24
N ALA A 182 11.06 -17.53 1.52
CA ALA A 182 10.87 -16.14 1.11
C ALA A 182 9.63 -16.07 0.21
N CYS A 183 8.72 -15.17 0.53
CA CYS A 183 7.47 -14.94 -0.18
C CYS A 183 7.36 -13.47 -0.55
N VAL A 184 6.68 -13.20 -1.67
CA VAL A 184 6.30 -11.86 -2.09
C VAL A 184 4.78 -11.73 -1.95
N LYS A 185 4.32 -10.69 -1.26
CA LYS A 185 2.89 -10.37 -1.12
C LYS A 185 2.32 -10.05 -2.50
N GLN A 186 1.20 -10.66 -2.83
CA GLN A 186 0.47 -10.35 -4.06
C GLN A 186 -0.50 -9.20 -3.78
N THR A 187 -0.22 -8.05 -4.38
CA THR A 187 -1.00 -6.80 -4.21
C THR A 187 -1.74 -6.40 -5.48
N VAL A 188 -1.45 -7.05 -6.62
CA VAL A 188 -2.12 -6.79 -7.89
C VAL A 188 -2.71 -8.07 -8.45
N PHE A 189 -3.99 -8.02 -8.79
CA PHE A 189 -4.75 -9.10 -9.44
C PHE A 189 -5.32 -8.54 -10.74
N HIS A 190 -5.25 -9.30 -11.84
CA HIS A 190 -5.81 -8.85 -13.11
C HIS A 190 -6.62 -9.93 -13.80
N HIS A 191 -7.55 -9.51 -14.64
CA HIS A 191 -8.40 -10.36 -15.44
C HIS A 191 -8.82 -9.66 -16.73
N VAL A 192 -9.17 -10.43 -17.76
CA VAL A 192 -9.77 -9.92 -18.99
C VAL A 192 -11.20 -10.40 -19.06
N PHE A 193 -12.15 -9.46 -19.03
CA PHE A 193 -13.54 -9.70 -19.28
C PHE A 193 -13.84 -9.57 -20.79
N THR A 194 -14.81 -10.30 -21.28
CA THR A 194 -15.30 -10.16 -22.66
C THR A 194 -16.70 -9.58 -22.59
N SER A 195 -16.92 -8.43 -23.22
CA SER A 195 -18.26 -7.83 -23.33
C SER A 195 -19.19 -8.68 -24.18
N GLU A 196 -20.50 -8.38 -24.15
CA GLU A 196 -21.48 -9.05 -25.00
C GLU A 196 -21.16 -8.90 -26.50
N SER A 197 -20.52 -7.80 -26.90
CA SER A 197 -20.07 -7.56 -28.29
C SER A 197 -18.78 -8.30 -28.66
N GLY A 198 -18.17 -9.06 -27.72
CA GLY A 198 -16.91 -9.74 -27.93
C GLY A 198 -15.66 -8.87 -27.67
N THR A 199 -15.83 -7.63 -27.20
CA THR A 199 -14.71 -6.70 -26.92
C THR A 199 -14.01 -7.09 -25.61
N PRO A 200 -12.67 -7.29 -25.59
CA PRO A 200 -11.94 -7.56 -24.37
C PRO A 200 -11.80 -6.28 -23.54
N LEU A 201 -12.03 -6.37 -22.22
CA LEU A 201 -11.93 -5.30 -21.24
C LEU A 201 -11.03 -5.76 -20.09
N GLY A 202 -10.06 -4.94 -19.74
CA GLY A 202 -9.12 -5.21 -18.66
C GLY A 202 -9.73 -4.89 -17.28
N TYR A 203 -9.34 -5.67 -16.28
CA TYR A 203 -9.63 -5.42 -14.89
C TYR A 203 -8.35 -5.61 -14.08
N VAL A 204 -8.01 -4.63 -13.25
CA VAL A 204 -6.84 -4.64 -12.36
C VAL A 204 -7.30 -4.24 -10.98
N ARG A 205 -7.24 -5.16 -10.03
CA ARG A 205 -7.46 -4.87 -8.61
C ARG A 205 -6.13 -4.64 -7.93
N ILE A 206 -6.00 -3.51 -7.26
CA ILE A 206 -4.82 -3.10 -6.49
C ILE A 206 -5.24 -3.06 -5.03
N THR A 207 -4.68 -3.93 -4.18
CA THR A 207 -5.06 -4.03 -2.77
C THR A 207 -4.26 -3.12 -1.86
N ASP A 208 -3.00 -2.83 -2.22
CA ASP A 208 -2.08 -2.02 -1.44
C ASP A 208 -1.07 -1.33 -2.38
N PHE A 209 -0.42 -0.26 -1.92
CA PHE A 209 0.70 0.40 -2.59
C PHE A 209 2.01 0.10 -1.85
N ASP A 210 2.37 -1.18 -1.74
CA ASP A 210 3.60 -1.66 -1.13
C ASP A 210 4.79 -1.53 -2.09
N ALA A 211 6.01 -1.75 -1.61
CA ALA A 211 7.21 -1.67 -2.45
C ALA A 211 7.19 -2.65 -3.64
N VAL A 212 6.51 -3.78 -3.52
CA VAL A 212 6.37 -4.83 -4.57
C VAL A 212 5.31 -4.50 -5.62
N THR A 213 4.43 -3.51 -5.37
CA THR A 213 3.21 -3.28 -6.16
C THR A 213 3.51 -2.75 -7.56
N THR A 214 4.49 -1.83 -7.70
CA THR A 214 4.85 -1.25 -9.01
C THR A 214 5.19 -2.34 -10.03
N HIS A 215 6.03 -3.30 -9.67
CA HIS A 215 6.43 -4.39 -10.58
C HIS A 215 5.25 -5.28 -10.98
N GLN A 216 4.39 -5.64 -10.02
CA GLN A 216 3.18 -6.43 -10.29
C GLN A 216 2.19 -5.67 -11.17
N PHE A 217 2.04 -4.37 -10.94
CA PHE A 217 1.18 -3.50 -11.74
C PHE A 217 1.67 -3.42 -13.20
N ILE A 218 2.97 -3.18 -13.41
CA ILE A 218 3.57 -3.17 -14.75
C ILE A 218 3.29 -4.50 -15.48
N THR A 219 3.51 -5.63 -14.80
CA THR A 219 3.24 -6.97 -15.35
C THR A 219 1.76 -7.13 -15.75
N ALA A 220 0.84 -6.66 -14.91
CA ALA A 220 -0.60 -6.71 -15.20
C ALA A 220 -0.95 -5.83 -16.43
N ILE A 221 -0.44 -4.60 -16.49
CA ILE A 221 -0.70 -3.70 -17.64
C ILE A 221 -0.14 -4.26 -18.93
N GLU A 222 1.06 -4.83 -18.95
CA GLU A 222 1.63 -5.45 -20.15
C GLU A 222 0.80 -6.67 -20.61
N SER A 223 0.33 -7.50 -19.66
CA SER A 223 -0.59 -8.61 -19.99
C SER A 223 -1.90 -8.13 -20.63
N LEU A 224 -2.47 -7.00 -20.16
CA LEU A 224 -3.66 -6.41 -20.75
C LEU A 224 -3.41 -5.82 -22.14
N LYS A 225 -2.24 -5.23 -22.38
CA LYS A 225 -1.83 -4.76 -23.71
C LYS A 225 -1.69 -5.91 -24.70
N GLU A 226 -1.07 -7.03 -24.27
CA GLU A 226 -0.98 -8.25 -25.08
C GLU A 226 -2.37 -8.80 -25.42
N ALA A 227 -3.31 -8.73 -24.48
CA ALA A 227 -4.71 -9.12 -24.70
C ALA A 227 -5.52 -8.10 -25.54
N GLN A 228 -4.91 -6.98 -25.93
CA GLN A 228 -5.53 -5.91 -26.75
C GLN A 228 -6.87 -5.41 -26.18
N VAL A 229 -6.93 -5.16 -24.86
CA VAL A 229 -8.14 -4.65 -24.21
C VAL A 229 -8.51 -3.26 -24.72
N ALA A 230 -9.80 -2.98 -24.83
CA ALA A 230 -10.33 -1.70 -25.32
C ALA A 230 -10.56 -0.66 -24.21
N GLY A 231 -10.39 -1.04 -22.94
CA GLY A 231 -10.50 -0.18 -21.78
C GLY A 231 -10.11 -0.94 -20.52
N VAL A 232 -9.86 -0.23 -19.42
CA VAL A 232 -9.37 -0.83 -18.16
C VAL A 232 -10.20 -0.34 -16.98
N VAL A 233 -10.59 -1.28 -16.10
CA VAL A 233 -11.13 -1.02 -14.76
C VAL A 233 -10.02 -1.17 -13.74
N PHE A 234 -9.75 -0.13 -12.96
CA PHE A 234 -8.91 -0.18 -11.77
C PHE A 234 -9.77 -0.29 -10.52
N ASP A 235 -9.67 -1.39 -9.79
CA ASP A 235 -10.42 -1.61 -8.55
C ASP A 235 -9.56 -1.29 -7.32
N LEU A 236 -9.91 -0.20 -6.65
CA LEU A 236 -9.26 0.31 -5.45
C LEU A 236 -10.15 0.20 -4.21
N ARG A 237 -11.25 -0.53 -4.29
CA ARG A 237 -12.11 -0.76 -3.12
C ARG A 237 -11.35 -1.50 -2.03
N TYR A 238 -11.49 -1.03 -0.80
CA TYR A 238 -10.77 -1.52 0.39
C TYR A 238 -9.24 -1.34 0.35
N ASN A 239 -8.71 -0.53 -0.57
CA ASN A 239 -7.29 -0.19 -0.60
C ASN A 239 -7.02 1.02 0.31
N GLY A 240 -6.35 0.81 1.44
CA GLY A 240 -6.02 1.85 2.43
C GLY A 240 -4.86 2.76 2.03
N GLY A 241 -4.22 2.53 0.89
CA GLY A 241 -3.06 3.30 0.43
C GLY A 241 -1.75 2.54 0.51
N GLY A 242 -0.69 3.21 0.93
CA GLY A 242 0.68 2.70 1.02
C GLY A 242 1.71 3.78 0.71
N TYR A 243 2.80 3.40 0.03
CA TYR A 243 3.87 4.34 -0.30
C TYR A 243 3.47 5.35 -1.37
N LEU A 244 3.69 6.63 -1.08
CA LEU A 244 3.52 7.73 -2.04
C LEU A 244 4.40 7.53 -3.29
N ARG A 245 5.62 7.04 -3.11
CA ARG A 245 6.52 6.74 -4.21
C ARG A 245 5.94 5.66 -5.13
N THR A 246 5.44 4.57 -4.61
CA THR A 246 4.84 3.47 -5.37
C THR A 246 3.67 3.95 -6.24
N VAL A 247 2.73 4.73 -5.67
CA VAL A 247 1.60 5.24 -6.48
C VAL A 247 2.08 6.20 -7.58
N CYS A 248 3.10 7.03 -7.31
CA CYS A 248 3.65 7.93 -8.32
C CYS A 248 4.41 7.17 -9.43
N GLU A 249 5.12 6.08 -9.10
CA GLU A 249 5.74 5.19 -10.09
C GLU A 249 4.70 4.56 -11.01
N MET A 250 3.59 4.06 -10.45
CA MET A 250 2.50 3.46 -11.22
C MET A 250 1.80 4.48 -12.12
N LEU A 251 1.55 5.69 -11.59
CA LEU A 251 0.99 6.79 -12.38
C LEU A 251 1.95 7.22 -13.50
N ALA A 252 3.26 7.36 -13.20
CA ALA A 252 4.28 7.68 -14.21
C ALA A 252 4.35 6.64 -15.33
N TYR A 253 4.03 5.39 -15.03
CA TYR A 253 4.02 4.30 -16.01
C TYR A 253 2.84 4.39 -17.00
N ILE A 254 1.65 4.80 -16.53
CA ILE A 254 0.43 4.79 -17.35
C ILE A 254 0.03 6.18 -17.89
N LEU A 255 0.48 7.27 -17.25
CA LEU A 255 0.17 8.65 -17.65
C LEU A 255 1.26 9.23 -18.54
N PRO A 256 0.95 10.21 -19.41
CA PRO A 256 1.96 11.01 -20.08
C PRO A 256 2.78 11.83 -19.09
N ASP A 257 3.97 12.25 -19.49
CA ASP A 257 4.85 13.13 -18.70
C ASP A 257 4.09 14.34 -18.15
N GLY A 258 4.28 14.65 -16.86
CA GLY A 258 3.59 15.75 -16.21
C GLY A 258 3.59 15.64 -14.69
N VAL A 259 2.91 16.59 -14.04
CA VAL A 259 2.76 16.64 -12.58
C VAL A 259 1.78 15.56 -12.13
N LEU A 260 2.22 14.74 -11.18
CA LEU A 260 1.44 13.65 -10.58
C LEU A 260 0.86 14.05 -9.21
N SER A 261 1.60 14.87 -8.46
CA SER A 261 1.20 15.40 -7.15
C SER A 261 2.01 16.65 -6.81
N THR A 262 1.59 17.38 -5.79
CA THR A 262 2.39 18.46 -5.18
C THR A 262 2.38 18.25 -3.67
N ILE A 263 3.57 18.27 -3.06
CA ILE A 263 3.73 18.20 -1.62
C ILE A 263 3.69 19.62 -1.07
N ASP A 264 2.81 19.84 -0.10
CA ASP A 264 2.59 21.11 0.59
C ASP A 264 2.91 20.93 2.08
N TYR A 265 4.08 21.49 2.48
CA TYR A 265 4.52 21.48 3.87
C TYR A 265 4.02 22.74 4.58
N HIS A 266 3.20 22.59 5.60
CA HIS A 266 2.75 23.73 6.41
C HIS A 266 3.83 24.26 7.38
N THR A 267 5.05 23.81 7.24
CA THR A 267 6.19 24.28 8.06
C THR A 267 7.15 25.09 7.19
N ASN A 268 7.78 26.14 7.77
CA ASN A 268 8.81 26.91 7.08
C ASN A 268 10.14 26.13 6.89
N LYS A 269 10.21 24.85 7.31
CA LYS A 269 11.41 24.04 7.28
C LYS A 269 11.67 23.38 5.94
N TYR A 270 10.63 22.99 5.25
CA TYR A 270 10.70 22.33 3.95
C TYR A 270 9.96 23.18 2.91
N ALA A 271 10.53 23.28 1.73
CA ALA A 271 9.87 23.92 0.60
C ALA A 271 8.90 22.94 -0.07
N ASP A 272 7.76 23.45 -0.49
CA ASP A 272 6.82 22.71 -1.32
C ASP A 272 7.49 22.30 -2.63
N TYR A 273 7.12 21.12 -3.15
CA TYR A 273 7.65 20.66 -4.42
C TYR A 273 6.65 19.79 -5.19
N PRO A 274 6.68 19.87 -6.53
CA PRO A 274 5.91 18.94 -7.36
C PRO A 274 6.60 17.58 -7.43
N ILE A 275 5.77 16.52 -7.51
CA ILE A 275 6.17 15.20 -7.95
C ILE A 275 5.72 15.08 -9.40
N PHE A 276 6.64 14.79 -10.31
CA PHE A 276 6.32 14.70 -11.73
C PHE A 276 7.13 13.62 -12.44
N SER A 277 6.59 13.13 -13.55
CA SER A 277 7.30 12.24 -14.46
C SER A 277 7.83 13.03 -15.66
N GLN A 278 9.03 12.68 -16.12
CA GLN A 278 9.62 13.23 -17.35
C GLN A 278 10.62 12.23 -17.95
N ASN A 279 10.44 11.91 -19.23
CA ASN A 279 11.33 11.04 -19.99
C ASN A 279 11.62 9.68 -19.29
N GLY A 280 10.60 9.06 -18.69
CA GLY A 280 10.70 7.79 -18.00
C GLY A 280 11.38 7.83 -16.63
N ALA A 281 11.55 9.00 -16.04
CA ALA A 281 12.03 9.20 -14.69
C ALA A 281 10.96 9.89 -13.82
N LEU A 282 10.93 9.51 -12.55
CA LEU A 282 10.11 10.13 -11.52
C LEU A 282 10.97 11.14 -10.73
N TYR A 283 10.49 12.36 -10.60
CA TYR A 283 11.13 13.44 -9.86
C TYR A 283 10.32 13.74 -8.60
N MET A 284 10.99 13.69 -7.43
CA MET A 284 10.41 14.00 -6.11
C MET A 284 11.36 14.94 -5.37
N GLY A 285 11.06 16.24 -5.38
CA GLY A 285 11.97 17.26 -4.88
C GLY A 285 13.30 17.26 -5.64
N SER A 286 14.41 17.03 -4.92
CA SER A 286 15.76 16.92 -5.51
C SER A 286 16.12 15.49 -5.96
N SER A 287 15.28 14.49 -5.67
CA SER A 287 15.53 13.09 -5.98
C SER A 287 14.98 12.72 -7.36
N VAL A 288 15.74 11.88 -8.08
CA VAL A 288 15.36 11.33 -9.39
C VAL A 288 15.42 9.82 -9.32
N PHE A 289 14.32 9.19 -9.70
CA PHE A 289 14.18 7.73 -9.69
C PHE A 289 13.95 7.24 -11.13
N THR A 290 14.81 6.31 -11.57
CA THR A 290 14.71 5.62 -12.86
C THR A 290 14.30 4.15 -12.72
N GLY A 291 14.15 3.70 -11.48
CA GLY A 291 13.72 2.36 -11.10
C GLY A 291 12.65 2.40 -10.02
N ASP A 292 11.89 1.31 -9.91
CA ASP A 292 10.89 1.14 -8.85
C ASP A 292 11.53 1.05 -7.45
N SER A 293 10.71 0.92 -6.43
CA SER A 293 11.15 0.84 -5.03
C SER A 293 12.06 -0.38 -4.74
N LEU A 294 12.08 -1.37 -5.62
CA LEU A 294 12.95 -2.56 -5.54
C LEU A 294 14.20 -2.45 -6.44
N GLY A 295 14.36 -1.33 -7.18
CA GLY A 295 15.48 -1.08 -8.07
C GLY A 295 15.29 -1.65 -9.49
N ASN A 296 14.10 -2.18 -9.83
CA ASN A 296 13.81 -2.59 -11.21
C ASN A 296 13.61 -1.35 -12.08
N PRO A 297 14.09 -1.31 -13.34
CA PRO A 297 13.88 -0.18 -14.22
C PRO A 297 12.38 0.14 -14.38
N ILE A 298 11.99 1.39 -14.13
CA ILE A 298 10.70 1.89 -14.59
C ILE A 298 10.89 2.12 -16.09
N LEU A 299 10.21 1.32 -16.90
CA LEU A 299 10.25 1.47 -18.35
C LEU A 299 9.69 2.85 -18.72
N ALA A 300 10.27 3.47 -19.75
CA ALA A 300 9.88 4.80 -20.22
C ALA A 300 8.36 4.91 -20.36
N SER A 301 7.81 6.06 -19.95
CA SER A 301 6.39 6.36 -19.86
C SER A 301 5.56 5.77 -21.01
N HIS A 302 4.76 4.79 -20.71
CA HIS A 302 3.78 4.27 -21.65
C HIS A 302 2.43 4.84 -21.25
N SER A 303 2.01 5.92 -21.89
CA SER A 303 0.63 6.35 -21.68
C SER A 303 -0.31 5.20 -22.02
N LEU A 304 -1.19 4.88 -21.12
CA LEU A 304 -2.28 3.94 -21.37
C LEU A 304 -3.36 4.73 -22.13
N ASP A 305 -3.32 4.68 -23.46
CA ASP A 305 -4.22 5.42 -24.35
C ASP A 305 -5.54 4.67 -24.52
N LEU A 306 -6.23 4.41 -23.39
CA LEU A 306 -7.49 3.68 -23.30
C LEU A 306 -8.43 4.35 -22.30
N PRO A 307 -9.75 4.28 -22.49
CA PRO A 307 -10.73 4.67 -21.46
C PRO A 307 -10.50 3.90 -20.17
N MET A 308 -10.62 4.57 -19.02
CA MET A 308 -10.37 3.98 -17.71
C MET A 308 -11.53 4.21 -16.76
N ALA A 309 -11.92 3.17 -16.04
CA ALA A 309 -12.86 3.25 -14.93
C ALA A 309 -12.14 2.96 -13.62
N VAL A 310 -12.48 3.68 -12.55
CA VAL A 310 -11.93 3.46 -11.21
C VAL A 310 -13.07 3.08 -10.27
N LEU A 311 -12.93 1.97 -9.55
CA LEU A 311 -13.89 1.54 -8.53
C LEU A 311 -13.39 1.96 -7.15
N THR A 312 -14.24 2.64 -6.39
CA THR A 312 -13.92 3.17 -5.05
C THR A 312 -15.00 2.83 -4.03
N ASN A 313 -14.63 2.82 -2.75
CA ASN A 313 -15.55 2.80 -1.62
C ASN A 313 -15.00 3.62 -0.44
N GLY A 314 -15.74 3.69 0.66
CA GLY A 314 -15.35 4.44 1.85
C GLY A 314 -14.05 3.99 2.53
N SER A 315 -13.49 2.84 2.15
CA SER A 315 -12.18 2.35 2.60
C SER A 315 -11.05 2.61 1.59
N THR A 316 -11.34 3.20 0.43
CA THR A 316 -10.32 3.66 -0.52
C THR A 316 -9.66 4.91 0.06
N ALA A 317 -8.37 4.87 0.41
CA ALA A 317 -7.71 5.94 1.16
C ALA A 317 -6.30 6.26 0.68
N SER A 318 -5.81 7.48 0.97
CA SER A 318 -4.40 7.88 0.86
C SER A 318 -3.86 7.71 -0.58
N ALA A 319 -2.80 6.91 -0.80
CA ALA A 319 -2.23 6.65 -2.12
C ALA A 319 -3.27 6.17 -3.16
N ALA A 320 -4.30 5.42 -2.73
CA ALA A 320 -5.39 4.99 -3.60
C ALA A 320 -6.27 6.19 -4.03
N GLU A 321 -6.42 7.18 -3.17
CA GLU A 321 -7.12 8.42 -3.53
C GLU A 321 -6.29 9.27 -4.48
N LEU A 322 -4.95 9.35 -4.28
CA LEU A 322 -4.07 10.03 -5.23
C LEU A 322 -4.11 9.39 -6.62
N PHE A 323 -4.07 8.05 -6.69
CA PHE A 323 -4.22 7.33 -7.96
C PHE A 323 -5.53 7.70 -8.66
N THR A 324 -6.64 7.65 -7.93
CA THR A 324 -7.98 8.01 -8.41
C THR A 324 -8.05 9.46 -8.88
N ALA A 325 -7.57 10.40 -8.05
CA ALA A 325 -7.60 11.82 -8.35
C ALA A 325 -6.72 12.19 -9.55
N ALA A 326 -5.53 11.60 -9.66
CA ALA A 326 -4.64 11.85 -10.78
C ALA A 326 -5.26 11.41 -12.11
N LEU A 327 -5.84 10.22 -12.18
CA LEU A 327 -6.55 9.73 -13.37
C LEU A 327 -7.73 10.64 -13.72
N ARG A 328 -8.56 11.00 -12.74
CA ARG A 328 -9.66 11.96 -12.93
C ARG A 328 -9.18 13.27 -13.53
N ASP A 329 -8.13 13.83 -12.96
CA ASP A 329 -7.63 15.16 -13.32
C ASP A 329 -7.02 15.18 -14.74
N TYR A 330 -6.27 14.14 -15.11
CA TYR A 330 -5.73 13.97 -16.46
C TYR A 330 -6.84 13.74 -17.49
N GLY A 331 -7.85 12.91 -17.17
CA GLY A 331 -9.02 12.68 -18.02
C GLY A 331 -9.84 13.97 -18.22
N ALA A 332 -10.08 14.73 -17.14
CA ALA A 332 -10.83 15.99 -17.20
C ALA A 332 -10.11 17.07 -18.04
N LYS A 333 -8.76 17.05 -18.08
CA LYS A 333 -7.96 17.92 -18.95
C LYS A 333 -7.97 17.48 -20.43
N GLY A 334 -8.46 16.27 -20.73
CA GLY A 334 -8.42 15.71 -22.08
C GLY A 334 -7.00 15.32 -22.54
N THR A 335 -6.07 15.12 -21.61
CA THR A 335 -4.71 14.66 -21.90
C THR A 335 -4.58 13.15 -22.04
N ILE A 336 -5.59 12.42 -21.58
CA ILE A 336 -5.78 10.98 -21.74
C ILE A 336 -7.24 10.73 -22.13
N PRO A 337 -7.59 9.51 -22.63
CA PRO A 337 -8.97 9.11 -22.86
C PRO A 337 -9.87 9.27 -21.62
N PRO A 338 -11.21 9.24 -21.79
CA PRO A 338 -12.15 9.46 -20.71
C PRO A 338 -11.89 8.57 -19.48
N VAL A 339 -12.02 9.18 -18.29
CA VAL A 339 -11.96 8.50 -16.99
C VAL A 339 -13.27 8.69 -16.25
N SER A 340 -13.82 7.61 -15.66
CA SER A 340 -15.00 7.67 -14.80
C SER A 340 -14.80 6.89 -13.50
N ILE A 341 -15.37 7.40 -12.41
CA ILE A 341 -15.24 6.81 -11.06
C ILE A 341 -16.61 6.23 -10.67
N PHE A 342 -16.61 4.98 -10.21
CA PHE A 342 -17.82 4.22 -9.84
C PHE A 342 -17.75 3.75 -8.39
N GLY A 343 -18.87 3.72 -7.70
CA GLY A 343 -19.02 3.20 -6.34
C GLY A 343 -19.37 4.26 -5.32
N GLU A 344 -18.58 4.40 -4.28
CA GLU A 344 -18.85 5.30 -3.15
C GLU A 344 -17.73 6.34 -2.99
N THR A 345 -18.04 7.42 -2.25
CA THR A 345 -17.04 8.44 -1.87
C THR A 345 -15.91 7.79 -1.06
N THR A 346 -14.68 8.17 -1.37
CA THR A 346 -13.48 7.65 -0.71
C THR A 346 -13.31 8.18 0.71
N PHE A 347 -12.31 7.69 1.44
CA PHE A 347 -12.09 7.98 2.85
C PHE A 347 -11.80 9.46 3.15
N GLY A 348 -10.97 10.12 2.34
CA GLY A 348 -10.54 11.50 2.56
C GLY A 348 -9.25 11.61 3.37
N LYS A 349 -8.17 10.92 2.94
CA LYS A 349 -6.84 11.05 3.53
C LYS A 349 -5.87 11.66 2.51
N GLY A 350 -5.84 13.00 2.46
CA GLY A 350 -4.98 13.79 1.58
C GLY A 350 -3.68 14.26 2.23
N CYS A 351 -3.17 13.56 3.23
CA CYS A 351 -2.00 13.94 4.02
C CYS A 351 -0.91 12.87 4.04
N MET A 352 0.36 13.32 4.19
CA MET A 352 1.56 12.49 4.16
C MET A 352 2.16 12.36 5.55
N GLN A 353 2.55 11.13 5.92
CA GLN A 353 3.30 10.84 7.13
C GLN A 353 4.77 10.59 6.81
N SER A 354 5.64 10.99 7.73
CA SER A 354 7.03 10.55 7.80
C SER A 354 7.33 9.93 9.16
N THR A 355 8.29 9.02 9.17
CA THR A 355 8.74 8.35 10.40
C THR A 355 10.14 8.81 10.76
N TYR A 356 10.35 9.12 12.03
CA TYR A 356 11.60 9.60 12.58
C TYR A 356 12.06 8.65 13.69
N ARG A 357 13.35 8.29 13.65
CA ARG A 357 13.98 7.50 14.70
C ARG A 357 14.36 8.44 15.86
N LEU A 358 14.04 8.02 17.07
CA LEU A 358 14.40 8.71 18.30
C LEU A 358 15.72 8.20 18.89
N SER A 359 16.35 8.99 19.76
CA SER A 359 17.63 8.66 20.40
C SER A 359 17.55 7.45 21.34
N ASP A 360 16.35 7.15 21.87
CA ASP A 360 16.08 5.97 22.69
C ASP A 360 15.91 4.67 21.88
N GLY A 361 15.92 4.77 20.56
CA GLY A 361 15.72 3.66 19.61
C GLY A 361 14.26 3.44 19.21
N GLY A 362 13.31 4.18 19.76
CA GLY A 362 11.92 4.23 19.31
C GLY A 362 11.76 4.98 18.00
N TYR A 363 10.53 4.96 17.46
CA TYR A 363 10.17 5.67 16.24
C TYR A 363 8.85 6.42 16.42
N VAL A 364 8.77 7.60 15.83
CA VAL A 364 7.52 8.37 15.76
C VAL A 364 7.13 8.61 14.32
N LYS A 365 5.90 8.28 13.98
CA LYS A 365 5.26 8.58 12.70
C LYS A 365 4.37 9.79 12.89
N LEU A 366 4.53 10.81 12.04
CA LEU A 366 3.83 12.08 12.10
C LEU A 366 3.26 12.48 10.77
N THR A 367 2.10 13.12 10.76
CA THR A 367 1.62 13.85 9.58
C THR A 367 2.39 15.17 9.45
N ILE A 368 3.10 15.32 8.32
CA ILE A 368 4.04 16.43 8.11
C ILE A 368 3.67 17.34 6.93
N ALA A 369 2.82 16.87 6.02
CA ALA A 369 2.45 17.60 4.80
C ALA A 369 1.09 17.16 4.28
N LEU A 370 0.48 17.98 3.45
CA LEU A 370 -0.55 17.55 2.51
C LEU A 370 0.09 17.15 1.18
N TYR A 371 -0.53 16.25 0.45
CA TYR A 371 -0.21 15.99 -0.95
C TYR A 371 -1.43 16.23 -1.81
N ASN A 372 -1.27 17.08 -2.81
CA ASN A 372 -2.35 17.55 -3.65
C ASN A 372 -2.33 16.80 -4.99
N PRO A 373 -3.48 16.46 -5.57
CA PRO A 373 -3.56 15.89 -6.92
C PRO A 373 -3.11 16.91 -7.98
N PRO A 374 -2.97 16.51 -9.26
CA PRO A 374 -2.48 17.39 -10.34
C PRO A 374 -3.24 18.71 -10.52
N THR A 375 -4.50 18.79 -10.14
CA THR A 375 -5.30 20.04 -10.14
C THR A 375 -5.12 20.90 -8.91
N GLY A 376 -4.47 20.40 -7.86
CA GLY A 376 -4.20 21.13 -6.62
C GLY A 376 -5.33 21.11 -5.58
N ALA A 377 -6.51 20.57 -5.91
CA ALA A 377 -7.64 20.48 -4.97
C ALA A 377 -7.46 19.28 -4.03
N ASN A 378 -6.96 19.52 -2.80
CA ASN A 378 -6.82 18.50 -1.78
C ASN A 378 -8.19 17.93 -1.37
N TYR A 379 -8.20 16.64 -1.04
CA TYR A 379 -9.39 15.88 -0.65
C TYR A 379 -9.36 15.44 0.83
N ASP A 380 -8.42 15.95 1.62
CA ASP A 380 -8.30 15.62 3.06
C ASP A 380 -9.59 15.98 3.80
N GLY A 381 -10.11 15.05 4.59
CA GLY A 381 -11.37 15.19 5.32
C GLY A 381 -12.64 15.20 4.46
N ILE A 382 -12.53 15.12 3.12
CA ILE A 382 -13.66 15.23 2.18
C ILE A 382 -13.86 13.94 1.38
N GLY A 383 -12.78 13.35 0.91
CA GLY A 383 -12.79 12.24 -0.04
C GLY A 383 -13.06 12.66 -1.49
N ILE A 384 -13.05 11.66 -2.37
CA ILE A 384 -13.32 11.81 -3.80
C ILE A 384 -14.71 11.24 -4.08
N THR A 385 -15.62 12.09 -4.52
CA THR A 385 -16.97 11.67 -4.91
C THR A 385 -16.91 10.95 -6.27
N PRO A 386 -17.54 9.76 -6.42
CA PRO A 386 -17.59 9.06 -7.69
C PRO A 386 -18.40 9.83 -8.74
N THR A 387 -18.06 9.65 -10.01
CA THR A 387 -18.84 10.18 -11.15
C THR A 387 -20.21 9.53 -11.21
N THR A 388 -20.24 8.24 -10.86
CA THR A 388 -21.46 7.42 -10.81
C THR A 388 -21.53 6.66 -9.50
N THR A 389 -22.44 7.05 -8.62
CA THR A 389 -22.69 6.32 -7.38
C THR A 389 -23.38 4.99 -7.69
N VAL A 390 -22.77 3.90 -7.27
CA VAL A 390 -23.32 2.53 -7.40
C VAL A 390 -23.19 1.85 -6.04
N THR A 391 -24.30 1.29 -5.55
CA THR A 391 -24.37 0.53 -4.30
C THR A 391 -24.32 -0.98 -4.56
N GLY A 392 -24.11 -1.76 -3.50
CA GLY A 392 -24.08 -3.23 -3.59
C GLY A 392 -22.69 -3.79 -3.93
N SER A 393 -21.63 -3.08 -3.56
CA SER A 393 -20.26 -3.64 -3.59
C SER A 393 -20.19 -4.96 -2.85
N PRO A 394 -19.49 -5.98 -3.40
CA PRO A 394 -19.09 -7.15 -2.64
C PRO A 394 -18.33 -6.76 -1.37
N THR A 395 -18.36 -7.59 -0.34
CA THR A 395 -17.53 -7.38 0.86
C THR A 395 -16.05 -7.56 0.52
N PHE A 396 -15.19 -7.10 1.42
CA PHE A 396 -13.75 -7.31 1.30
C PHE A 396 -13.40 -8.80 1.08
N VAL A 397 -14.05 -9.68 1.82
CA VAL A 397 -13.84 -11.15 1.73
C VAL A 397 -14.35 -11.71 0.41
N ASP A 398 -15.53 -11.27 -0.05
CA ASP A 398 -16.12 -11.75 -1.31
C ASP A 398 -15.23 -11.44 -2.52
N LEU A 399 -14.54 -10.29 -2.50
CA LEU A 399 -13.59 -9.91 -3.57
C LEU A 399 -12.38 -10.87 -3.67
N TYR A 400 -12.11 -11.68 -2.65
CA TYR A 400 -11.10 -12.75 -2.71
C TYR A 400 -11.71 -14.13 -2.95
N LEU A 401 -12.84 -14.44 -2.29
CA LEU A 401 -13.46 -15.77 -2.39
C LEU A 401 -14.24 -15.97 -3.69
N SER A 402 -14.78 -14.88 -4.25
CA SER A 402 -15.58 -14.90 -5.47
C SER A 402 -15.23 -13.70 -6.37
N PRO A 403 -13.96 -13.57 -6.82
CA PRO A 403 -13.48 -12.36 -7.51
C PRO A 403 -14.20 -12.09 -8.84
N LEU A 404 -14.83 -13.11 -9.44
CA LEU A 404 -15.63 -13.00 -10.65
C LEU A 404 -17.14 -13.18 -10.40
N GLY A 405 -17.56 -13.13 -9.12
CA GLY A 405 -18.96 -13.21 -8.71
C GLY A 405 -19.77 -11.98 -9.10
N GLU A 406 -21.00 -11.91 -8.60
CA GLU A 406 -21.86 -10.74 -8.81
C GLU A 406 -21.24 -9.47 -8.22
N ASP A 407 -21.15 -8.42 -9.01
CA ASP A 407 -20.54 -7.15 -8.61
C ASP A 407 -21.14 -5.98 -9.41
N PRO A 408 -22.22 -5.37 -8.92
CA PRO A 408 -22.90 -4.29 -9.61
C PRO A 408 -22.01 -3.09 -9.94
N VAL A 409 -21.00 -2.80 -9.10
CA VAL A 409 -20.08 -1.67 -9.30
C VAL A 409 -19.13 -1.96 -10.46
N ARG A 410 -18.52 -3.14 -10.49
CA ARG A 410 -17.69 -3.59 -11.60
C ARG A 410 -18.49 -3.67 -12.90
N ASP A 411 -19.68 -4.24 -12.87
CA ASP A 411 -20.50 -4.46 -14.06
C ASP A 411 -20.98 -3.13 -14.65
N ALA A 412 -21.28 -2.12 -13.83
CA ALA A 412 -21.56 -0.75 -14.29
C ALA A 412 -20.35 -0.12 -14.99
N ALA A 413 -19.14 -0.29 -14.45
CA ALA A 413 -17.91 0.21 -15.04
C ALA A 413 -17.59 -0.48 -16.38
N LEU A 414 -17.72 -1.81 -16.46
CA LEU A 414 -17.53 -2.57 -17.70
C LEU A 414 -18.55 -2.15 -18.78
N SER A 415 -19.81 -1.91 -18.39
CA SER A 415 -20.85 -1.42 -19.30
C SER A 415 -20.52 -0.02 -19.83
N TRP A 416 -20.02 0.87 -18.97
CA TRP A 416 -19.58 2.21 -19.39
C TRP A 416 -18.41 2.14 -20.37
N LEU A 417 -17.39 1.31 -20.11
CA LEU A 417 -16.26 1.11 -21.02
C LEU A 417 -16.71 0.60 -22.40
N THR A 418 -17.70 -0.31 -22.44
CA THR A 418 -18.24 -0.84 -23.70
C THR A 418 -18.95 0.25 -24.53
N ALA A 419 -19.56 1.24 -23.86
CA ALA A 419 -20.26 2.34 -24.50
C ALA A 419 -19.36 3.54 -24.87
N THR A 420 -18.13 3.59 -24.32
CA THR A 420 -17.19 4.69 -24.51
C THR A 420 -16.28 4.41 -25.71
N PRO A 421 -16.23 5.30 -26.72
CA PRO A 421 -15.28 5.14 -27.83
C PRO A 421 -13.84 5.18 -27.34
N SER A 422 -13.01 4.27 -27.86
CA SER A 422 -11.55 4.30 -27.68
C SER A 422 -10.87 5.41 -28.46
#